data_e6f7727d8db48f76c440605c932bcfa2
#
_entry.id   e6f7727d8db48f76c440605c932bcfa2
#
_cell.length_a   1.000
_cell.length_b   1.000
_cell.length_c   1.000
_cell.angle_alpha   90.00
_cell.angle_beta   90.00
_cell.angle_gamma   90.00
#
_symmetry.space_group_name_H-M   'P 1'
#
loop_
_entity.id
_entity.type
_entity.pdbx_description
1 polymer ?
#
loop_
_entity_poly.entity_id
_entity_poly.type
_entity_poly.pdbx_seq_one_letter_code
_entity_poly.pdbx_strand_id
1 'polypeptide(L)'
;MKKEIVSNPVLWSPSDERVKSSQMYKFLKIINKKNNINSQNFTDLHSWSIENKADFWSAIWDFFEIIGSKGIRPYIEPINQMPGSKFFPYGKVNYAENMLSGDVSGPAIVFKSENKIRKEVSWKELKDRVAALANFLKKQGIVKGDRVVIYMPMVPEAVIAIGR
;
A
#
# COMPACT_ATOMS: atom_id res chain seq x y z
N MET A 1 -29.24 -21.10 -29.08
CA MET A 1 -28.30 -20.22 -29.78
C MET A 1 -27.17 -19.89 -28.80
N LYS A 2 -25.99 -20.43 -28.98
CA LYS A 2 -24.77 -20.01 -28.21
C LYS A 2 -24.35 -18.66 -28.77
N LYS A 3 -24.35 -17.60 -27.91
CA LYS A 3 -23.71 -16.33 -28.26
C LYS A 3 -22.21 -16.58 -28.41
N GLU A 4 -21.70 -16.43 -29.62
CA GLU A 4 -20.25 -16.32 -29.84
C GLU A 4 -19.76 -15.11 -29.05
N ILE A 5 -18.87 -15.36 -28.10
CA ILE A 5 -18.15 -14.30 -27.41
C ILE A 5 -17.15 -13.78 -28.43
N VAL A 6 -17.47 -12.67 -29.08
CA VAL A 6 -16.52 -11.94 -29.92
C VAL A 6 -15.40 -11.47 -29.01
N SER A 7 -14.23 -12.10 -29.09
CA SER A 7 -13.03 -11.64 -28.38
C SER A 7 -12.62 -10.31 -29.01
N ASN A 8 -12.67 -9.24 -28.23
CA ASN A 8 -12.15 -7.96 -28.68
C ASN A 8 -10.64 -8.09 -29.00
N PRO A 9 -10.18 -7.51 -30.13
CA PRO A 9 -8.76 -7.54 -30.47
C PRO A 9 -7.94 -6.81 -29.42
N VAL A 10 -6.74 -7.31 -29.14
CA VAL A 10 -5.78 -6.64 -28.27
C VAL A 10 -5.34 -5.34 -28.92
N LEU A 11 -5.72 -4.19 -28.33
CA LEU A 11 -5.39 -2.87 -28.87
C LEU A 11 -3.97 -2.42 -28.56
N TRP A 12 -3.39 -2.93 -27.47
CA TRP A 12 -2.04 -2.60 -27.04
C TRP A 12 -1.48 -3.71 -26.13
N SER A 13 -0.18 -3.94 -26.23
CA SER A 13 0.57 -4.77 -25.29
C SER A 13 1.90 -4.09 -24.93
N PRO A 14 2.40 -4.25 -23.68
CA PRO A 14 3.70 -3.69 -23.30
C PRO A 14 4.85 -4.39 -24.03
N SER A 15 5.95 -3.67 -24.25
CA SER A 15 7.19 -4.28 -24.72
C SER A 15 7.79 -5.20 -23.63
N ASP A 16 8.60 -6.18 -24.05
CA ASP A 16 9.30 -7.10 -23.14
C ASP A 16 10.17 -6.36 -22.12
N GLU A 17 10.82 -5.29 -22.55
CA GLU A 17 11.64 -4.43 -21.69
C GLU A 17 10.80 -3.79 -20.58
N ARG A 18 9.64 -3.23 -20.94
CA ARG A 18 8.69 -2.65 -19.99
C ARG A 18 8.17 -3.70 -19.01
N VAL A 19 7.87 -4.91 -19.47
CA VAL A 19 7.47 -6.03 -18.61
C VAL A 19 8.58 -6.36 -17.62
N LYS A 20 9.80 -6.59 -18.10
CA LYS A 20 10.96 -7.00 -17.29
C LYS A 20 11.39 -5.93 -16.27
N SER A 21 11.18 -4.65 -16.56
CA SER A 21 11.48 -3.53 -15.64
C SER A 21 10.39 -3.33 -14.59
N SER A 22 9.21 -3.92 -14.73
CA SER A 22 8.08 -3.72 -13.82
C SER A 22 8.32 -4.29 -12.42
N GLN A 23 7.70 -3.67 -11.41
CA GLN A 23 7.74 -4.18 -10.03
C GLN A 23 7.08 -5.56 -9.92
N MET A 24 6.01 -5.79 -10.69
CA MET A 24 5.35 -7.10 -10.71
C MET A 24 6.27 -8.21 -11.20
N TYR A 25 7.07 -7.97 -12.24
CA TYR A 25 8.02 -8.96 -12.73
C TYR A 25 9.16 -9.23 -11.73
N LYS A 26 9.64 -8.19 -11.04
CA LYS A 26 10.62 -8.33 -9.95
C LYS A 26 10.04 -9.17 -8.81
N PHE A 27 8.81 -8.88 -8.40
CA PHE A 27 8.10 -9.62 -7.37
C PHE A 27 7.91 -11.09 -7.76
N LEU A 28 7.46 -11.36 -8.99
CA LEU A 28 7.29 -12.72 -9.52
C LEU A 28 8.60 -13.53 -9.45
N LYS A 29 9.73 -12.94 -9.80
CA LYS A 29 11.04 -13.62 -9.67
C LYS A 29 11.38 -13.98 -8.22
N ILE A 30 11.08 -13.07 -7.28
CA ILE A 30 11.34 -13.32 -5.86
C ILE A 30 10.45 -14.44 -5.34
N ILE A 31 9.16 -14.44 -5.70
CA ILE A 31 8.21 -15.49 -5.31
C ILE A 31 8.63 -16.83 -5.87
N ASN A 32 8.99 -16.90 -7.14
CA ASN A 32 9.46 -18.14 -7.77
C ASN A 32 10.66 -18.74 -7.03
N LYS A 33 11.63 -17.89 -6.70
CA LYS A 33 12.84 -18.33 -5.97
C LYS A 33 12.52 -18.75 -4.53
N LYS A 34 11.68 -17.99 -3.81
CA LYS A 34 11.40 -18.22 -2.38
C LYS A 34 10.51 -19.44 -2.15
N ASN A 35 9.53 -19.67 -3.03
CA ASN A 35 8.52 -20.72 -2.87
C ASN A 35 8.72 -21.90 -3.81
N ASN A 36 9.82 -21.92 -4.58
CA ASN A 36 10.14 -22.97 -5.56
C ASN A 36 8.97 -23.25 -6.54
N ILE A 37 8.34 -22.16 -7.02
CA ILE A 37 7.27 -22.20 -8.01
C ILE A 37 7.77 -21.67 -9.36
N ASN A 38 7.04 -21.93 -10.42
CA ASN A 38 7.42 -21.54 -11.78
C ASN A 38 6.32 -20.71 -12.46
N SER A 39 5.88 -19.64 -11.79
CA SER A 39 4.93 -18.70 -12.38
C SER A 39 5.60 -17.91 -13.51
N GLN A 40 4.97 -17.91 -14.70
CA GLN A 40 5.51 -17.26 -15.90
C GLN A 40 4.90 -15.89 -16.16
N ASN A 41 3.68 -15.66 -15.67
CA ASN A 41 2.88 -14.49 -15.99
C ASN A 41 2.00 -14.07 -14.82
N PHE A 42 1.20 -13.01 -15.04
CA PHE A 42 0.26 -12.51 -14.04
C PHE A 42 -0.79 -13.54 -13.63
N THR A 43 -1.31 -14.33 -14.58
CA THR A 43 -2.37 -15.31 -14.29
C THR A 43 -1.89 -16.39 -13.32
N ASP A 44 -0.68 -16.90 -13.53
CA ASP A 44 -0.07 -17.90 -12.65
C ASP A 44 0.15 -17.31 -11.24
N LEU A 45 0.70 -16.10 -11.17
CA LEU A 45 0.91 -15.40 -9.91
C LEU A 45 -0.41 -15.14 -9.19
N HIS A 46 -1.44 -14.75 -9.91
CA HIS A 46 -2.78 -14.53 -9.36
C HIS A 46 -3.37 -15.84 -8.80
N SER A 47 -3.32 -16.93 -9.55
CA SER A 47 -3.79 -18.24 -9.08
C SER A 47 -3.08 -18.66 -7.79
N TRP A 48 -1.73 -18.57 -7.79
CA TRP A 48 -0.95 -18.85 -6.59
C TRP A 48 -1.33 -17.94 -5.41
N SER A 49 -1.57 -16.66 -5.65
CA SER A 49 -1.94 -15.71 -4.59
C SER A 49 -3.29 -16.02 -3.93
N ILE A 50 -4.23 -16.60 -4.67
CA ILE A 50 -5.53 -17.02 -4.15
C ILE A 50 -5.41 -18.28 -3.30
N GLU A 51 -4.60 -19.24 -3.77
CA GLU A 51 -4.39 -20.52 -3.09
C GLU A 51 -3.51 -20.36 -1.85
N ASN A 52 -2.54 -19.44 -1.89
CA ASN A 52 -1.53 -19.23 -0.83
C ASN A 52 -1.61 -17.82 -0.23
N LYS A 53 -2.82 -17.36 0.13
CA LYS A 53 -3.09 -15.98 0.59
C LYS A 53 -2.13 -15.50 1.67
N ALA A 54 -1.87 -16.32 2.69
CA ALA A 54 -1.00 -15.94 3.81
C ALA A 54 0.45 -15.72 3.37
N ASP A 55 0.97 -16.58 2.51
CA ASP A 55 2.34 -16.49 2.00
C ASP A 55 2.47 -15.35 0.99
N PHE A 56 1.45 -15.14 0.16
CA PHE A 56 1.39 -13.99 -0.75
C PHE A 56 1.48 -12.66 0.01
N TRP A 57 0.63 -12.43 1.02
CA TRP A 57 0.64 -11.18 1.78
C TRP A 57 1.91 -11.03 2.63
N SER A 58 2.47 -12.14 3.14
CA SER A 58 3.76 -12.10 3.80
C SER A 58 4.89 -11.71 2.84
N ALA A 59 4.83 -12.18 1.60
CA ALA A 59 5.81 -11.81 0.58
C ALA A 59 5.67 -10.36 0.12
N ILE A 60 4.45 -9.84 0.01
CA ILE A 60 4.18 -8.40 -0.23
C ILE A 60 4.80 -7.55 0.87
N TRP A 61 4.62 -7.92 2.14
CA TRP A 61 5.25 -7.23 3.27
C TRP A 61 6.77 -7.13 3.13
N ASP A 62 7.43 -8.25 2.80
CA ASP A 62 8.88 -8.30 2.61
C ASP A 62 9.34 -7.51 1.38
N PHE A 63 8.61 -7.63 0.27
CA PHE A 63 8.97 -6.98 -0.98
C PHE A 63 8.92 -5.46 -0.92
N PHE A 64 7.94 -4.92 -0.20
CA PHE A 64 7.81 -3.47 0.01
C PHE A 64 8.49 -2.98 1.29
N GLU A 65 9.24 -3.85 1.96
CA GLU A 65 10.01 -3.49 3.17
C GLU A 65 9.14 -2.75 4.22
N ILE A 66 7.90 -3.24 4.44
CA ILE A 66 6.97 -2.60 5.37
C ILE A 66 7.59 -2.49 6.76
N ILE A 67 7.70 -1.27 7.27
CA ILE A 67 8.23 -0.96 8.59
C ILE A 67 7.25 -1.43 9.65
N GLY A 68 7.66 -2.41 10.46
CA GLY A 68 6.82 -3.01 11.49
C GLY A 68 7.15 -4.47 11.76
N SER A 69 6.25 -5.15 12.47
CA SER A 69 6.36 -6.58 12.74
C SER A 69 5.15 -7.31 12.19
N LYS A 70 5.38 -8.38 11.42
CA LYS A 70 4.31 -9.27 10.95
C LYS A 70 3.63 -10.04 12.10
N GLY A 71 4.30 -10.11 13.26
CA GLY A 71 3.90 -11.02 14.33
C GLY A 71 4.18 -12.49 13.97
N ILE A 72 3.54 -13.38 14.72
CA ILE A 72 3.60 -14.83 14.51
C ILE A 72 2.52 -15.29 13.53
N ARG A 73 2.68 -16.48 12.93
CA ARG A 73 1.61 -17.12 12.16
C ARG A 73 0.42 -17.49 13.07
N PRO A 74 -0.82 -17.55 12.53
CA PRO A 74 -1.20 -17.39 11.13
C PRO A 74 -1.20 -15.92 10.70
N TYR A 75 -0.83 -15.64 9.43
CA TYR A 75 -0.86 -14.28 8.87
C TYR A 75 -2.24 -13.87 8.35
N ILE A 76 -3.19 -14.80 8.25
CA ILE A 76 -4.61 -14.53 7.96
C ILE A 76 -5.47 -15.47 8.81
N GLU A 77 -6.46 -14.94 9.52
CA GLU A 77 -7.34 -15.70 10.39
C GLU A 77 -8.73 -15.06 10.50
N PRO A 78 -9.82 -15.80 10.24
CA PRO A 78 -9.90 -17.06 9.50
C PRO A 78 -9.64 -16.86 8.00
N ILE A 79 -9.00 -17.83 7.34
CA ILE A 79 -8.46 -17.64 5.97
C ILE A 79 -9.51 -17.52 4.87
N ASN A 80 -10.71 -18.06 5.07
CA ASN A 80 -11.76 -18.15 4.03
C ASN A 80 -13.04 -17.38 4.41
N GLN A 81 -12.97 -16.42 5.31
CA GLN A 81 -14.12 -15.60 5.68
C GLN A 81 -14.09 -14.25 4.95
N MET A 82 -15.25 -13.82 4.43
CA MET A 82 -15.41 -12.50 3.84
C MET A 82 -16.83 -11.98 4.08
N PRO A 83 -17.03 -10.89 4.80
CA PRO A 83 -16.04 -10.13 5.57
C PRO A 83 -15.62 -10.86 6.85
N GLY A 84 -14.51 -10.39 7.47
CA GLY A 84 -14.12 -10.83 8.81
C GLY A 84 -12.71 -11.42 8.93
N SER A 85 -12.04 -11.78 7.83
CA SER A 85 -10.64 -12.19 7.87
C SER A 85 -9.76 -11.06 8.40
N LYS A 86 -8.91 -11.38 9.36
CA LYS A 86 -7.89 -10.46 9.90
C LYS A 86 -6.54 -10.78 9.26
N PHE A 87 -5.94 -9.79 8.64
CA PHE A 87 -4.60 -9.89 8.07
C PHE A 87 -3.58 -9.49 9.14
N PHE A 88 -2.54 -10.29 9.32
CA PHE A 88 -1.51 -10.12 10.35
C PHE A 88 -2.10 -9.84 11.74
N PRO A 89 -2.94 -10.76 12.30
CA PRO A 89 -3.67 -10.49 13.55
C PRO A 89 -2.75 -10.16 14.73
N TYR A 90 -1.51 -10.63 14.69
CA TYR A 90 -0.48 -10.36 15.71
C TYR A 90 0.57 -9.35 15.21
N GLY A 91 0.34 -8.75 14.03
CA GLY A 91 1.22 -7.75 13.45
C GLY A 91 1.13 -6.40 14.16
N LYS A 92 2.19 -5.63 14.04
CA LYS A 92 2.25 -4.24 14.51
C LYS A 92 2.84 -3.39 13.41
N VAL A 93 2.09 -2.40 12.95
CA VAL A 93 2.50 -1.46 11.91
C VAL A 93 2.02 -0.06 12.28
N ASN A 94 2.84 0.93 12.00
CA ASN A 94 2.42 2.32 12.03
C ASN A 94 2.27 2.81 10.59
N TYR A 95 1.04 3.15 10.21
CA TYR A 95 0.75 3.62 8.85
C TYR A 95 1.49 4.92 8.52
N ALA A 96 1.49 5.88 9.45
CA ALA A 96 2.14 7.17 9.26
C ALA A 96 3.66 7.03 9.10
N GLU A 97 4.30 6.14 9.88
CA GLU A 97 5.72 5.83 9.76
C GLU A 97 6.07 5.31 8.37
N ASN A 98 5.28 4.37 7.86
CA ASN A 98 5.45 3.85 6.51
C ASN A 98 5.20 4.90 5.43
N MET A 99 4.13 5.70 5.56
CA MET A 99 3.80 6.76 4.62
C MET A 99 4.90 7.83 4.55
N LEU A 100 5.55 8.14 5.66
CA LEU A 100 6.57 9.18 5.77
C LEU A 100 8.01 8.67 5.58
N SER A 101 8.23 7.37 5.44
CA SER A 101 9.56 6.78 5.27
C SER A 101 10.19 7.11 3.91
N GLY A 102 9.39 7.44 2.92
CA GLY A 102 9.86 7.74 1.57
C GLY A 102 10.76 8.97 1.53
N ASP A 103 11.86 8.85 0.80
CA ASP A 103 12.72 9.96 0.39
C ASP A 103 12.74 9.98 -1.14
N VAL A 104 11.60 10.40 -1.68
CA VAL A 104 11.36 10.39 -3.13
C VAL A 104 11.62 11.81 -3.66
N SER A 105 12.28 11.89 -4.81
CA SER A 105 12.41 13.16 -5.53
C SER A 105 11.06 13.69 -5.96
N GLY A 106 10.81 14.97 -5.73
CA GLY A 106 9.57 15.65 -6.10
C GLY A 106 8.69 16.03 -4.90
N PRO A 107 7.50 16.59 -5.16
CA PRO A 107 6.58 16.97 -4.11
C PRO A 107 5.92 15.75 -3.44
N ALA A 108 5.74 15.81 -2.12
CA ALA A 108 4.99 14.81 -1.37
C ALA A 108 3.48 14.93 -1.63
N ILE A 109 2.98 16.16 -1.78
CA ILE A 109 1.57 16.45 -2.06
C ILE A 109 1.49 17.46 -3.20
N VAL A 110 0.68 17.16 -4.20
CA VAL A 110 0.26 18.12 -5.23
C VAL A 110 -1.24 18.33 -5.07
N PHE A 111 -1.62 19.51 -4.60
CA PHE A 111 -3.01 19.90 -4.43
C PHE A 111 -3.46 20.81 -5.55
N LYS A 112 -4.65 20.53 -6.08
CA LYS A 112 -5.35 21.42 -7.03
C LYS A 112 -6.80 21.59 -6.59
N SER A 113 -7.28 22.81 -6.59
CA SER A 113 -8.70 23.12 -6.35
C SER A 113 -9.40 23.56 -7.63
N GLU A 114 -10.73 23.57 -7.60
CA GLU A 114 -11.57 24.04 -8.70
C GLU A 114 -11.27 25.51 -9.08
N ASN A 115 -10.89 26.35 -8.11
CA ASN A 115 -10.51 27.73 -8.32
C ASN A 115 -9.09 27.94 -8.85
N LYS A 116 -8.51 26.93 -9.53
CA LYS A 116 -7.16 26.95 -10.10
C LYS A 116 -6.02 27.13 -9.10
N ILE A 117 -6.28 27.02 -7.79
CA ILE A 117 -5.22 27.02 -6.79
C ILE A 117 -4.42 25.73 -6.95
N ARG A 118 -3.11 25.86 -7.15
CA ARG A 118 -2.15 24.75 -7.12
C ARG A 118 -1.19 24.99 -5.96
N LYS A 119 -1.03 24.00 -5.11
CA LYS A 119 -0.06 24.01 -4.00
C LYS A 119 0.73 22.71 -4.02
N GLU A 120 2.02 22.82 -3.85
CA GLU A 120 2.92 21.68 -3.69
C GLU A 120 3.51 21.71 -2.29
N VAL A 121 3.58 20.56 -1.64
CA VAL A 121 4.20 20.37 -0.32
C VAL A 121 5.35 19.41 -0.49
N SER A 122 6.55 19.80 -0.09
CA SER A 122 7.73 18.94 -0.12
C SER A 122 7.67 17.85 0.96
N TRP A 123 8.46 16.78 0.80
CA TRP A 123 8.59 15.74 1.83
C TRP A 123 9.09 16.29 3.16
N LYS A 124 10.04 17.22 3.11
CA LYS A 124 10.54 17.88 4.32
C LYS A 124 9.44 18.66 5.02
N GLU A 125 8.71 19.51 4.30
CA GLU A 125 7.60 20.29 4.86
C GLU A 125 6.53 19.39 5.45
N LEU A 126 6.15 18.30 4.75
CA LEU A 126 5.18 17.33 5.24
C LEU A 126 5.62 16.72 6.57
N LYS A 127 6.86 16.22 6.64
CA LYS A 127 7.43 15.61 7.85
C LYS A 127 7.47 16.61 9.02
N ASP A 128 7.92 17.84 8.77
CA ASP A 128 8.00 18.89 9.79
C ASP A 128 6.60 19.25 10.34
N ARG A 129 5.60 19.38 9.47
CA ARG A 129 4.21 19.72 9.87
C ARG A 129 3.54 18.57 10.61
N VAL A 130 3.75 17.32 10.18
CA VAL A 130 3.26 16.13 10.89
C VAL A 130 3.89 16.05 12.29
N ALA A 131 5.20 16.26 12.41
CA ALA A 131 5.91 16.25 13.70
C ALA A 131 5.39 17.34 14.64
N ALA A 132 5.16 18.56 14.11
CA ALA A 132 4.59 19.66 14.89
C ALA A 132 3.20 19.32 15.45
N LEU A 133 2.31 18.78 14.61
CA LEU A 133 0.98 18.36 15.03
C LEU A 133 1.03 17.21 16.05
N ALA A 134 1.86 16.21 15.83
CA ALA A 134 2.01 15.10 16.77
C ALA A 134 2.51 15.58 18.15
N ASN A 135 3.46 16.50 18.17
CA ASN A 135 3.95 17.10 19.41
C ASN A 135 2.87 17.95 20.12
N PHE A 136 2.07 18.71 19.36
CA PHE A 136 0.95 19.45 19.90
C PHE A 136 -0.05 18.50 20.58
N LEU A 137 -0.48 17.44 19.90
CA LEU A 137 -1.45 16.48 20.42
C LEU A 137 -0.94 15.77 21.68
N LYS A 138 0.35 15.39 21.70
CA LYS A 138 0.99 14.82 22.91
C LYS A 138 0.95 15.80 24.09
N LYS A 139 1.22 17.09 23.86
CA LYS A 139 1.13 18.13 24.90
C LYS A 139 -0.31 18.33 25.41
N GLN A 140 -1.32 18.07 24.58
CA GLN A 140 -2.73 18.07 24.98
C GLN A 140 -3.16 16.78 25.73
N GLY A 141 -2.25 15.86 25.99
CA GLY A 141 -2.53 14.61 26.72
C GLY A 141 -3.11 13.49 25.85
N ILE A 142 -3.13 13.62 24.53
CA ILE A 142 -3.57 12.56 23.62
C ILE A 142 -2.61 11.39 23.68
N VAL A 143 -3.13 10.20 23.97
CA VAL A 143 -2.37 8.96 24.13
C VAL A 143 -2.85 7.86 23.18
N LYS A 144 -2.15 6.75 23.14
CA LYS A 144 -2.53 5.60 22.33
C LYS A 144 -3.90 5.07 22.74
N GLY A 145 -4.82 4.98 21.78
CA GLY A 145 -6.20 4.55 21.98
C GLY A 145 -7.21 5.69 21.88
N ASP A 146 -6.78 6.93 22.01
CA ASP A 146 -7.64 8.09 21.79
C ASP A 146 -8.02 8.23 20.31
N ARG A 147 -9.21 8.81 20.11
CA ARG A 147 -9.74 9.08 18.78
C ARG A 147 -9.72 10.57 18.52
N VAL A 148 -9.05 10.97 17.46
CA VAL A 148 -9.05 12.36 16.97
C VAL A 148 -9.92 12.43 15.73
N VAL A 149 -10.94 13.29 15.78
CA VAL A 149 -11.86 13.51 14.65
C VAL A 149 -11.37 14.70 13.82
N ILE A 150 -11.35 14.51 12.51
CA ILE A 150 -10.98 15.52 11.53
C ILE A 150 -12.23 15.87 10.72
N TYR A 151 -12.59 17.16 10.71
CA TYR A 151 -13.69 17.69 9.89
C TYR A 151 -13.16 18.84 9.04
N MET A 152 -12.76 18.52 7.80
CA MET A 152 -12.20 19.47 6.85
C MET A 152 -12.33 18.94 5.42
N PRO A 153 -12.27 19.78 4.38
CA PRO A 153 -12.20 19.33 2.98
C PRO A 153 -10.87 18.61 2.70
N MET A 154 -10.79 17.97 1.54
CA MET A 154 -9.56 17.29 1.08
C MET A 154 -8.49 18.32 0.68
N VAL A 155 -7.80 18.83 1.67
CA VAL A 155 -6.69 19.79 1.55
C VAL A 155 -5.39 19.15 2.09
N PRO A 156 -4.20 19.70 1.79
CA PRO A 156 -2.93 19.17 2.31
C PRO A 156 -2.93 18.97 3.83
N GLU A 157 -3.62 19.83 4.56
CA GLU A 157 -3.77 19.78 6.02
C GLU A 157 -4.48 18.49 6.50
N ALA A 158 -5.40 17.94 5.70
CA ALA A 158 -6.06 16.67 6.00
C ALA A 158 -5.06 15.50 5.96
N VAL A 159 -4.17 15.49 4.98
CA VAL A 159 -3.10 14.46 4.86
C VAL A 159 -2.13 14.58 6.05
N ILE A 160 -1.74 15.80 6.43
CA ILE A 160 -0.88 16.05 7.59
C ILE A 160 -1.53 15.54 8.88
N ALA A 161 -2.83 15.73 9.03
CA ALA A 161 -3.56 15.27 10.21
C ALA A 161 -3.69 13.75 10.31
N ILE A 162 -3.72 13.03 9.18
CA ILE A 162 -3.72 11.56 9.13
C ILE A 162 -2.33 10.99 9.40
N GLY A 163 -1.27 11.68 9.00
CA GLY A 163 0.13 11.26 9.10
C GLY A 163 0.77 11.40 10.50
N ARG A 164 -0.02 11.63 11.55
CA ARG A 164 0.46 11.86 12.92
C ARG A 164 0.80 10.58 13.70
#